data_43e26f110a2aca3594ab9b6833187912
#
_entry.id   43e26f110a2aca3594ab9b6833187912
#
_cell.length_a   1.000
_cell.length_b   1.000
_cell.length_c   1.000
_cell.angle_alpha   90.00
_cell.angle_beta   90.00
_cell.angle_gamma   90.00
#
_symmetry.space_group_name_H-M   'P 1'
#
loop_
_entity.id
_entity.type
_entity.pdbx_description
1 polymer ?
#
loop_
_entity_poly.entity_id
_entity_poly.type
_entity_poly.pdbx_seq_one_letter_code
_entity_poly.pdbx_strand_id
1 'polypeptide(L)'
;MLKVIIIPAVNISIIAIIISLIYLYRNIYASIAPKGSAKHDKKVEENAFLNDFVPKAFEKIAKQYLIRKNMEGLIKPFIEDIGTYWYDNPKEKKNGQFDLVTKSKEGYIVYEVKFTNSKIDNKIVKEEISQIAETNLNTINFGFVSKSGFDISNDNNYILISLDDIYY
;
A
#
# COMPACT_ATOMS: atom_id res chain seq x y z
N MET A 1 -28.24 -15.07 15.20
CA MET A 1 -27.85 -15.85 14.00
C MET A 1 -26.94 -14.96 13.17
N LEU A 2 -25.60 -15.04 13.40
CA LEU A 2 -24.62 -14.23 12.67
C LEU A 2 -24.48 -14.81 11.26
N LYS A 3 -24.79 -14.01 10.24
CA LYS A 3 -24.42 -14.31 8.86
C LYS A 3 -22.92 -14.05 8.71
N VAL A 4 -22.12 -15.09 8.70
CA VAL A 4 -20.71 -15.03 8.26
C VAL A 4 -20.73 -14.76 6.76
N ILE A 5 -20.42 -13.52 6.37
CA ILE A 5 -20.17 -13.21 4.97
C ILE A 5 -18.76 -13.72 4.67
N ILE A 6 -18.68 -14.91 4.11
CA ILE A 6 -17.45 -15.45 3.53
C ILE A 6 -17.18 -14.60 2.28
N ILE A 7 -16.33 -13.60 2.38
CA ILE A 7 -15.76 -12.92 1.21
C ILE A 7 -14.73 -13.90 0.65
N PRO A 8 -14.96 -14.47 -0.55
CA PRO A 8 -14.11 -15.55 -1.04
C PRO A 8 -12.70 -15.02 -1.32
N ALA A 9 -11.71 -15.87 -1.03
CA ALA A 9 -10.29 -15.69 -1.38
C ALA A 9 -10.04 -15.43 -2.89
N VAL A 10 -11.08 -15.50 -3.69
CA VAL A 10 -11.12 -15.27 -5.14
C VAL A 10 -10.65 -13.86 -5.54
N ASN A 11 -10.81 -12.83 -4.69
CA ASN A 11 -10.48 -11.46 -5.08
C ASN A 11 -8.97 -11.17 -5.16
N ILE A 12 -8.15 -11.82 -4.33
CA ILE A 12 -6.68 -11.64 -4.38
C ILE A 12 -6.13 -12.31 -5.63
N SER A 13 -6.63 -13.49 -5.97
CA SER A 13 -6.27 -14.20 -7.20
C SER A 13 -6.63 -13.41 -8.46
N ILE A 14 -7.77 -12.73 -8.47
CA ILE A 14 -8.22 -11.92 -9.62
C ILE A 14 -7.28 -10.71 -9.82
N ILE A 15 -6.91 -10.01 -8.76
CA ILE A 15 -5.99 -8.85 -8.86
C ILE A 15 -4.59 -9.32 -9.28
N ALA A 16 -4.09 -10.42 -8.72
CA ALA A 16 -2.81 -11.01 -9.12
C ALA A 16 -2.84 -11.48 -10.58
N ILE A 17 -3.93 -12.07 -11.04
CA ILE A 17 -4.14 -12.47 -12.44
C ILE A 17 -4.17 -11.24 -13.35
N ILE A 18 -4.87 -10.18 -12.96
CA ILE A 18 -4.92 -8.93 -13.74
C ILE A 18 -3.53 -8.31 -13.86
N ILE A 19 -2.77 -8.24 -12.78
CA ILE A 19 -1.39 -7.74 -12.79
C ILE A 19 -0.51 -8.63 -13.68
N SER A 20 -0.63 -9.95 -13.59
CA SER A 20 0.09 -10.90 -14.44
C SER A 20 -0.28 -10.76 -15.92
N LEU A 21 -1.57 -10.58 -16.21
CA LEU A 21 -2.06 -10.36 -17.59
C LEU A 21 -1.57 -9.04 -18.16
N ILE A 22 -1.52 -7.97 -17.36
CA ILE A 22 -0.95 -6.68 -17.77
C ILE A 22 0.54 -6.82 -18.06
N TYR A 23 1.27 -7.58 -17.24
CA TYR A 23 2.70 -7.85 -17.45
C TYR A 23 2.95 -8.70 -18.70
N LEU A 24 2.14 -9.72 -18.92
CA LEU A 24 2.20 -10.58 -20.10
C LEU A 24 1.84 -9.80 -21.38
N TYR A 25 0.75 -9.03 -21.35
CA TYR A 25 0.35 -8.16 -22.45
C TYR A 25 1.45 -7.17 -22.82
N ARG A 26 2.08 -6.53 -21.83
CA ARG A 26 3.19 -5.62 -22.03
C ARG A 26 4.40 -6.28 -22.73
N ASN A 27 4.75 -7.49 -22.31
CA ASN A 27 5.88 -8.22 -22.91
C ASN A 27 5.58 -8.67 -24.34
N ILE A 28 4.36 -9.16 -24.60
CA ILE A 28 3.91 -9.54 -25.94
C ILE A 28 3.85 -8.31 -26.84
N TYR A 29 3.22 -7.23 -26.38
CA TYR A 29 3.10 -6.00 -27.16
C TYR A 29 4.46 -5.38 -27.49
N ALA A 30 5.40 -5.36 -26.54
CA ALA A 30 6.76 -4.87 -26.77
C ALA A 30 7.54 -5.70 -27.81
N SER A 31 7.19 -6.97 -28.00
CA SER A 31 7.82 -7.85 -28.98
C SER A 31 7.25 -7.71 -30.41
N ILE A 32 5.97 -7.32 -30.55
CA ILE A 32 5.27 -7.26 -31.84
C ILE A 32 5.07 -5.82 -32.35
N ALA A 33 5.28 -4.79 -31.52
CA ALA A 33 5.07 -3.40 -31.94
C ALA A 33 6.06 -2.95 -33.02
N PRO A 34 5.62 -2.27 -34.09
CA PRO A 34 6.48 -1.82 -35.19
C PRO A 34 7.54 -0.83 -34.70
N LYS A 35 8.76 -0.97 -35.20
CA LYS A 35 9.90 -0.09 -34.89
C LYS A 35 9.77 1.26 -35.62
N GLY A 36 8.98 2.20 -35.09
CA GLY A 36 8.77 3.51 -35.69
C GLY A 36 8.47 4.61 -34.65
N SER A 37 8.51 5.89 -35.05
CA SER A 37 8.43 7.08 -34.19
C SER A 37 7.16 7.20 -33.31
N ALA A 38 6.05 6.62 -33.73
CA ALA A 38 4.82 6.53 -32.91
C ALA A 38 4.95 5.70 -31.61
N LYS A 39 6.09 5.07 -31.43
CA LYS A 39 6.43 4.23 -30.27
C LYS A 39 6.72 5.04 -29.02
N HIS A 40 7.21 6.27 -29.17
CA HIS A 40 7.69 7.07 -28.04
C HIS A 40 6.50 7.60 -27.22
N ASP A 41 5.46 8.10 -27.91
CA ASP A 41 4.32 8.73 -27.24
C ASP A 41 3.44 7.70 -26.53
N LYS A 42 3.13 6.56 -27.20
CA LYS A 42 2.38 5.46 -26.56
C LYS A 42 3.11 4.85 -25.37
N LYS A 43 4.44 4.73 -25.45
CA LYS A 43 5.24 4.19 -24.34
C LYS A 43 5.28 5.14 -23.14
N VAL A 44 5.20 6.44 -23.37
CA VAL A 44 5.10 7.47 -22.32
C VAL A 44 3.74 7.41 -21.65
N GLU A 45 2.65 7.31 -22.41
CA GLU A 45 1.27 7.20 -21.87
C GLU A 45 1.06 5.89 -21.10
N GLU A 46 1.51 4.74 -21.64
CA GLU A 46 1.44 3.46 -20.91
C GLU A 46 2.26 3.46 -19.63
N ASN A 47 3.47 4.04 -19.64
CA ASN A 47 4.29 4.15 -18.45
C ASN A 47 3.68 5.08 -17.41
N ALA A 48 3.07 6.20 -17.81
CA ALA A 48 2.36 7.10 -16.90
C ALA A 48 1.18 6.38 -16.23
N PHE A 49 0.33 5.69 -17.01
CA PHE A 49 -0.79 4.91 -16.48
C PHE A 49 -0.34 3.81 -15.50
N LEU A 50 0.70 3.06 -15.86
CA LEU A 50 1.22 2.00 -14.98
C LEU A 50 1.86 2.56 -13.71
N ASN A 51 2.55 3.70 -13.80
CA ASN A 51 3.16 4.34 -12.64
C ASN A 51 2.12 4.84 -11.63
N ASP A 52 0.95 5.27 -12.10
CA ASP A 52 -0.14 5.70 -11.22
C ASP A 52 -1.01 4.52 -10.73
N PHE A 53 -1.26 3.55 -11.60
CA PHE A 53 -2.15 2.44 -11.30
C PHE A 53 -1.54 1.41 -10.34
N VAL A 54 -0.28 1.02 -10.57
CA VAL A 54 0.34 -0.07 -9.81
C VAL A 54 0.55 0.26 -8.34
N PRO A 55 1.01 1.47 -7.94
CA PRO A 55 1.05 1.85 -6.54
C PRO A 55 -0.33 1.78 -5.86
N LYS A 56 -1.36 2.34 -6.49
CA LYS A 56 -2.74 2.30 -5.96
C LYS A 56 -3.31 0.88 -5.85
N ALA A 57 -2.94 -0.01 -6.77
CA ALA A 57 -3.29 -1.42 -6.67
C ALA A 57 -2.58 -2.10 -5.48
N PHE A 58 -1.32 -1.73 -5.23
CA PHE A 58 -0.54 -2.25 -4.10
C PHE A 58 -1.11 -1.79 -2.75
N GLU A 59 -1.56 -0.54 -2.62
CA GLU A 59 -2.29 -0.05 -1.43
C GLU A 59 -3.53 -0.92 -1.14
N LYS A 60 -4.31 -1.25 -2.18
CA LYS A 60 -5.48 -2.13 -2.03
C LYS A 60 -5.10 -3.55 -1.60
N ILE A 61 -4.00 -4.08 -2.11
CA ILE A 61 -3.48 -5.40 -1.72
C ILE A 61 -3.03 -5.36 -0.25
N ALA A 62 -2.33 -4.32 0.18
CA ALA A 62 -1.93 -4.12 1.57
C ALA A 62 -3.14 -4.05 2.50
N LYS A 63 -4.18 -3.31 2.12
CA LYS A 63 -5.45 -3.26 2.85
C LYS A 63 -6.08 -4.64 3.00
N GLN A 64 -6.17 -5.41 1.92
CA GLN A 64 -6.75 -6.77 1.94
C GLN A 64 -5.92 -7.73 2.80
N TYR A 65 -4.60 -7.61 2.77
CA TYR A 65 -3.71 -8.38 3.64
C TYR A 65 -4.02 -8.12 5.12
N LEU A 66 -4.11 -6.85 5.53
CA LEU A 66 -4.43 -6.49 6.92
C LEU A 66 -5.82 -6.99 7.34
N ILE A 67 -6.83 -6.86 6.47
CA ILE A 67 -8.18 -7.39 6.74
C ILE A 67 -8.12 -8.91 6.95
N ARG A 68 -7.43 -9.64 6.08
CA ARG A 68 -7.29 -11.09 6.18
C ARG A 68 -6.60 -11.49 7.49
N LYS A 69 -5.46 -10.87 7.81
CA LYS A 69 -4.70 -11.16 9.03
C LYS A 69 -5.50 -10.81 10.30
N ASN A 70 -6.32 -9.76 10.26
CA ASN A 70 -7.23 -9.40 11.34
C ASN A 70 -8.33 -10.46 11.53
N MET A 71 -8.93 -10.95 10.45
CA MET A 71 -9.93 -12.04 10.49
C MET A 71 -9.35 -13.35 11.01
N GLU A 72 -8.08 -13.63 10.72
CA GLU A 72 -7.32 -14.77 11.24
C GLU A 72 -6.90 -14.60 12.72
N GLY A 73 -7.15 -13.42 13.32
CA GLY A 73 -6.77 -13.10 14.71
C GLY A 73 -5.27 -12.88 14.92
N LEU A 74 -4.53 -12.66 13.84
CA LEU A 74 -3.06 -12.51 13.84
C LEU A 74 -2.61 -11.06 14.05
N ILE A 75 -3.53 -10.08 14.03
CA ILE A 75 -3.24 -8.66 14.27
C ILE A 75 -3.72 -8.25 15.66
N LYS A 76 -2.86 -7.54 16.38
CA LYS A 76 -3.18 -6.91 17.67
C LYS A 76 -2.69 -5.45 17.64
N PRO A 77 -3.51 -4.51 18.14
CA PRO A 77 -4.90 -4.66 18.56
C PRO A 77 -5.84 -5.03 17.41
N PHE A 78 -7.00 -5.62 17.72
CA PHE A 78 -8.00 -5.99 16.71
C PHE A 78 -8.50 -4.76 15.95
N ILE A 79 -8.49 -4.84 14.63
CA ILE A 79 -8.90 -3.75 13.73
C ILE A 79 -10.43 -3.70 13.68
N GLU A 80 -11.01 -2.57 14.08
CA GLU A 80 -12.45 -2.27 13.99
C GLU A 80 -12.82 -1.62 12.66
N ASP A 81 -11.91 -0.77 12.13
CA ASP A 81 -12.10 -0.07 10.86
C ASP A 81 -10.77 0.12 10.14
N ILE A 82 -10.80 0.22 8.81
CA ILE A 82 -9.62 0.38 7.96
C ILE A 82 -9.93 1.22 6.72
N GLY A 83 -9.18 2.27 6.52
CA GLY A 83 -9.39 3.20 5.40
C GLY A 83 -8.21 4.11 5.14
N THR A 84 -8.41 5.05 4.24
CA THR A 84 -7.52 6.17 3.96
C THR A 84 -7.89 7.33 4.87
N TYR A 85 -6.90 8.06 5.37
CA TYR A 85 -7.13 9.25 6.19
C TYR A 85 -6.65 10.49 5.48
N TRP A 86 -7.53 11.48 5.35
CA TRP A 86 -7.22 12.79 4.80
C TRP A 86 -7.10 13.80 5.92
N TYR A 87 -6.07 14.63 5.87
CA TYR A 87 -5.90 15.70 6.82
C TYR A 87 -5.71 17.04 6.10
N ASP A 88 -6.22 18.07 6.72
CA ASP A 88 -6.06 19.47 6.30
C ASP A 88 -5.60 20.29 7.50
N ASN A 89 -4.47 20.97 7.36
CA ASN A 89 -3.96 21.91 8.34
C ASN A 89 -3.92 23.31 7.73
N PRO A 90 -5.04 24.07 7.79
CA PRO A 90 -5.15 25.41 7.20
C PRO A 90 -4.15 26.41 7.78
N LYS A 91 -3.72 26.24 9.04
CA LYS A 91 -2.75 27.14 9.70
C LYS A 91 -1.38 27.06 9.06
N GLU A 92 -0.97 25.88 8.68
CA GLU A 92 0.32 25.61 8.02
C GLU A 92 0.20 25.51 6.51
N LYS A 93 -1.01 25.64 5.95
CA LYS A 93 -1.31 25.44 4.52
C LYS A 93 -0.82 24.09 4.01
N LYS A 94 -0.93 23.07 4.83
CA LYS A 94 -0.57 21.68 4.51
C LYS A 94 -1.83 20.83 4.48
N ASN A 95 -1.96 20.02 3.47
CA ASN A 95 -2.92 18.95 3.37
C ASN A 95 -2.20 17.67 2.92
N GLY A 96 -2.78 16.54 3.22
CA GLY A 96 -2.20 15.27 2.84
C GLY A 96 -3.15 14.11 3.06
N GLN A 97 -2.62 12.95 2.75
CA GLN A 97 -3.33 11.70 2.85
C GLN A 97 -2.38 10.64 3.41
N PHE A 98 -2.88 9.85 4.35
CA PHE A 98 -2.23 8.59 4.70
C PHE A 98 -2.91 7.45 3.96
N ASP A 99 -2.11 6.64 3.27
CA ASP A 99 -2.60 5.59 2.37
C ASP A 99 -3.50 4.60 3.07
N LEU A 100 -3.12 4.21 4.28
CA LEU A 100 -3.83 3.19 5.02
C LEU A 100 -3.77 3.46 6.52
N VAL A 101 -4.94 3.58 7.15
CA VAL A 101 -5.07 3.80 8.58
C VAL A 101 -6.02 2.76 9.15
N THR A 102 -5.60 2.09 10.21
CA THR A 102 -6.45 1.17 10.97
C THR A 102 -6.88 1.79 12.28
N LYS A 103 -8.13 1.55 12.67
CA LYS A 103 -8.70 1.95 13.94
C LYS A 103 -8.94 0.75 14.83
N SER A 104 -8.57 0.87 16.09
CA SER A 104 -8.87 -0.09 17.14
C SER A 104 -9.45 0.64 18.36
N LYS A 105 -9.80 -0.10 19.41
CA LYS A 105 -10.18 0.48 20.71
C LYS A 105 -9.05 1.26 21.38
N GLU A 106 -7.80 0.92 21.08
CA GLU A 106 -6.61 1.50 21.70
C GLU A 106 -6.17 2.80 21.00
N GLY A 107 -6.50 2.95 19.72
CA GLY A 107 -6.11 4.08 18.89
C GLY A 107 -5.92 3.69 17.44
N TYR A 108 -5.11 4.47 16.73
CA TYR A 108 -4.88 4.33 15.30
C TYR A 108 -3.47 3.80 15.03
N ILE A 109 -3.35 2.97 13.99
CA ILE A 109 -2.06 2.63 13.38
C ILE A 109 -2.08 3.17 11.97
N VAL A 110 -1.08 3.98 11.63
CA VAL A 110 -0.92 4.57 10.31
C VAL A 110 0.12 3.76 9.55
N TYR A 111 -0.22 3.37 8.31
CA TYR A 111 0.65 2.61 7.44
C TYR A 111 0.99 3.44 6.20
N GLU A 112 2.26 3.50 5.88
CA GLU A 112 2.76 4.00 4.61
C GLU A 112 3.03 2.84 3.66
N VAL A 113 2.55 2.96 2.41
CA VAL A 113 2.63 1.89 1.41
C VAL A 113 3.50 2.33 0.24
N LYS A 114 4.68 1.73 0.08
CA LYS A 114 5.65 2.09 -0.97
C LYS A 114 5.82 0.98 -2.01
N PHE A 115 5.36 1.24 -3.23
CA PHE A 115 5.63 0.40 -4.39
C PHE A 115 6.78 0.97 -5.23
N THR A 116 7.98 1.02 -4.65
CA THR A 116 9.19 1.55 -5.28
C THR A 116 10.26 0.48 -5.45
N ASN A 117 11.28 0.74 -6.27
CA ASN A 117 12.41 -0.16 -6.42
C ASN A 117 13.50 0.04 -5.35
N SER A 118 13.38 1.09 -4.53
CA SER A 118 14.23 1.35 -3.38
C SER A 118 13.59 0.83 -2.10
N LYS A 119 14.44 0.40 -1.16
CA LYS A 119 14.02 0.04 0.19
C LYS A 119 13.55 1.26 0.96
N ILE A 120 12.68 1.05 1.94
CA ILE A 120 12.33 2.07 2.93
C ILE A 120 13.51 2.20 3.89
N ASP A 121 14.05 3.40 4.02
CA ASP A 121 15.15 3.75 4.90
C ASP A 121 14.71 4.61 6.10
N ASN A 122 15.63 4.89 7.02
CA ASN A 122 15.36 5.71 8.21
C ASN A 122 14.95 7.15 7.88
N LYS A 123 15.31 7.67 6.71
CA LYS A 123 14.92 9.02 6.29
C LYS A 123 13.44 9.05 5.96
N ILE A 124 12.97 8.11 5.14
CA ILE A 124 11.55 7.95 4.79
C ILE A 124 10.71 7.76 6.06
N VAL A 125 11.14 6.88 6.96
CA VAL A 125 10.43 6.64 8.23
C VAL A 125 10.28 7.93 9.05
N LYS A 126 11.33 8.73 9.18
CA LYS A 126 11.29 10.00 9.93
C LYS A 126 10.36 11.03 9.27
N GLU A 127 10.39 11.12 7.95
CA GLU A 127 9.53 12.03 7.18
C GLU A 127 8.06 11.69 7.40
N GLU A 128 7.67 10.42 7.28
CA GLU A 128 6.28 9.97 7.46
C GLU A 128 5.79 10.15 8.92
N ILE A 129 6.61 9.80 9.91
CA ILE A 129 6.26 10.00 11.32
C ILE A 129 6.09 11.49 11.64
N SER A 130 6.92 12.36 11.09
CA SER A 130 6.80 13.80 11.32
C SER A 130 5.49 14.37 10.77
N GLN A 131 5.03 13.88 9.61
CA GLN A 131 3.73 14.29 9.04
C GLN A 131 2.56 13.85 9.93
N ILE A 132 2.64 12.64 10.50
CA ILE A 132 1.59 12.12 11.38
C ILE A 132 1.55 12.91 12.69
N ALA A 133 2.69 13.35 13.22
CA ALA A 133 2.76 14.17 14.42
C ALA A 133 2.08 15.56 14.27
N GLU A 134 1.90 16.03 13.02
CA GLU A 134 1.15 17.25 12.72
C GLU A 134 -0.37 17.06 12.77
N THR A 135 -0.85 15.83 12.92
CA THR A 135 -2.26 15.49 13.00
C THR A 135 -2.72 15.30 14.45
N ASN A 136 -4.03 15.34 14.67
CA ASN A 136 -4.64 15.06 15.99
C ASN A 136 -5.00 13.58 16.18
N LEU A 137 -4.43 12.68 15.36
CA LEU A 137 -4.68 11.25 15.50
C LEU A 137 -4.02 10.71 16.77
N ASN A 138 -4.79 9.97 17.58
CA ASN A 138 -4.23 9.17 18.68
C ASN A 138 -3.53 7.94 18.11
N THR A 139 -2.35 8.16 17.51
CA THR A 139 -1.57 7.12 16.86
C THR A 139 -0.80 6.31 17.89
N ILE A 140 -1.03 5.01 17.95
CA ILE A 140 -0.40 4.07 18.89
C ILE A 140 0.80 3.33 18.29
N ASN A 141 0.87 3.20 16.97
CA ASN A 141 2.02 2.63 16.26
C ASN A 141 2.03 3.04 14.78
N PHE A 142 3.14 2.73 14.10
CA PHE A 142 3.36 2.98 12.68
C PHE A 142 3.67 1.68 11.96
N GLY A 143 3.14 1.57 10.75
CA GLY A 143 3.41 0.45 9.86
C GLY A 143 3.99 0.92 8.53
N PHE A 144 4.80 0.06 7.91
CA PHE A 144 5.37 0.30 6.61
C PHE A 144 5.19 -0.94 5.74
N VAL A 145 4.64 -0.74 4.55
CA VAL A 145 4.44 -1.81 3.57
C VAL A 145 5.34 -1.52 2.37
N SER A 146 6.25 -2.42 2.06
CA SER A 146 7.26 -2.19 1.03
C SER A 146 7.36 -3.32 0.03
N LYS A 147 7.35 -2.97 -1.27
CA LYS A 147 7.69 -3.90 -2.34
C LYS A 147 9.14 -4.38 -2.26
N SER A 148 10.06 -3.47 -1.96
CA SER A 148 11.51 -3.75 -2.05
C SER A 148 12.16 -4.01 -0.69
N GLY A 149 11.35 -4.08 0.38
CA GLY A 149 11.82 -4.33 1.74
C GLY A 149 12.36 -3.09 2.43
N PHE A 150 13.17 -3.31 3.45
CA PHE A 150 13.54 -2.29 4.43
C PHE A 150 15.07 -2.22 4.60
N ASP A 151 15.57 -1.02 4.91
CA ASP A 151 16.94 -0.73 5.31
C ASP A 151 16.89 0.20 6.54
N ILE A 152 16.27 -0.31 7.61
CA ILE A 152 16.06 0.40 8.86
C ILE A 152 16.40 -0.48 10.05
N SER A 153 16.85 0.13 11.15
CA SER A 153 16.83 -0.51 12.46
C SER A 153 15.40 -0.45 13.02
N ASN A 154 14.86 -1.59 13.44
CA ASN A 154 13.50 -1.64 13.99
C ASN A 154 13.46 -1.53 15.52
N ASP A 155 14.25 -0.59 16.07
CA ASP A 155 14.36 -0.36 17.51
C ASP A 155 13.04 0.18 18.11
N ASN A 156 12.18 0.77 17.28
CA ASN A 156 10.89 1.35 17.68
C ASN A 156 9.69 0.41 17.49
N ASN A 157 9.92 -0.86 17.20
CA ASN A 157 8.85 -1.86 17.01
C ASN A 157 7.80 -1.47 15.95
N TYR A 158 8.23 -0.85 14.85
CA TYR A 158 7.36 -0.60 13.71
C TYR A 158 6.82 -1.89 13.10
N ILE A 159 5.62 -1.83 12.55
CA ILE A 159 5.04 -2.96 11.81
C ILE A 159 5.62 -2.94 10.40
N LEU A 160 6.47 -3.89 10.07
CA LEU A 160 7.12 -4.00 8.76
C LEU A 160 6.49 -5.15 7.97
N ILE A 161 5.93 -4.82 6.82
CA ILE A 161 5.26 -5.78 5.92
C ILE A 161 5.96 -5.72 4.57
N SER A 162 6.66 -6.78 4.23
CA SER A 162 7.31 -6.94 2.92
C SER A 162 6.35 -7.53 1.90
N LEU A 163 6.76 -7.51 0.63
CA LEU A 163 6.02 -8.20 -0.43
C LEU A 163 5.89 -9.71 -0.15
N ASP A 164 6.93 -10.33 0.43
CA ASP A 164 6.93 -11.75 0.77
C ASP A 164 5.90 -12.07 1.84
N ASP A 165 5.73 -11.21 2.86
CA ASP A 165 4.71 -11.39 3.91
C ASP A 165 3.28 -11.36 3.37
N ILE A 166 3.05 -10.65 2.27
CA ILE A 166 1.74 -10.52 1.63
C ILE A 166 1.36 -11.80 0.87
N TYR A 167 2.33 -12.48 0.27
CA TYR A 167 2.10 -13.62 -0.62
C TYR A 167 2.25 -14.98 0.06
N TYR A 168 2.88 -15.05 1.21
CA TYR A 168 3.06 -16.25 2.02
C TYR A 168 2.38 -16.11 3.39
#